data_b560188236d25e0d1082e171e9c937a6
#
_entry.id   b560188236d25e0d1082e171e9c937a6
#
_cell.length_a   1.000
_cell.length_b   1.000
_cell.length_c   1.000
_cell.angle_alpha   90.00
_cell.angle_beta   90.00
_cell.angle_gamma   90.00
#
_symmetry.space_group_name_H-M   'P 1'
#
loop_
_entity.id
_entity.type
_entity.pdbx_description
1 polymer ?
#
loop_
_entity_poly.entity_id
_entity_poly.type
_entity_poly.pdbx_seq_one_letter_code
_entity_poly.pdbx_strand_id
1 'polypeptide(L)'
;MEPGRNWRGIRLSLRQSQIQNPKAKIATIFVVDNYDSFTYNLVQALGKLDRDVLVARNDRFEPREVVARKPDAVVISPGPGRPENAGRSIEMIAVAEAKAIPLLGVCLGHQAIAAHHGGVVERAPAPRHGKSSRVTHHGAGLFAGLPNPFEAGRYHSLIVREKGLPTELTVTARSDDGLVMAISHRSLPVFGVQFHPESVLTPDGERLLANFLQKRPAP
;
A
#
# COMPACT_ATOMS: atom_id res chain seq x y z
N MET A 1 -32.77 -3.30 15.63
CA MET A 1 -32.10 -2.25 14.83
C MET A 1 -31.14 -1.51 15.74
N GLU A 2 -29.85 -1.89 15.77
CA GLU A 2 -28.86 -1.11 16.49
C GLU A 2 -28.33 0.02 15.57
N PRO A 3 -28.23 1.26 16.05
CA PRO A 3 -27.71 2.36 15.27
C PRO A 3 -26.20 2.23 15.07
N GLY A 4 -25.76 2.50 13.86
CA GLY A 4 -24.41 2.35 13.34
C GLY A 4 -23.29 2.74 14.31
N ARG A 5 -22.33 1.84 14.45
CA ARG A 5 -21.11 2.06 15.23
C ARG A 5 -20.36 3.26 14.66
N ASN A 6 -20.32 4.30 15.45
CA ASN A 6 -19.59 5.54 15.16
C ASN A 6 -18.08 5.24 15.26
N TRP A 7 -17.48 4.74 14.18
CA TRP A 7 -16.02 4.64 14.13
C TRP A 7 -15.45 6.06 13.96
N ARG A 8 -14.76 6.51 14.98
CA ARG A 8 -14.01 7.76 14.94
C ARG A 8 -12.62 7.43 14.40
N GLY A 9 -12.45 7.50 13.08
CA GLY A 9 -11.12 7.54 12.48
C GLY A 9 -10.37 8.79 12.93
N ILE A 10 -9.08 8.67 13.24
CA ILE A 10 -8.23 9.81 13.52
C ILE A 10 -8.03 10.54 12.19
N ARG A 11 -8.59 11.75 12.07
CA ARG A 11 -8.37 12.63 10.92
C ARG A 11 -7.13 13.47 11.22
N LEU A 12 -6.01 13.16 10.59
CA LEU A 12 -4.84 14.03 10.59
C LEU A 12 -4.97 15.02 9.43
N SER A 13 -5.47 16.22 9.75
CA SER A 13 -5.50 17.34 8.79
C SER A 13 -4.30 18.23 9.06
N LEU A 14 -3.29 18.18 8.23
CA LEU A 14 -2.20 19.14 8.22
C LEU A 14 -2.64 20.40 7.42
N ARG A 15 -3.37 21.31 8.10
CA ARG A 15 -3.84 22.54 7.47
C ARG A 15 -2.78 23.64 7.57
N GLN A 16 -2.08 23.95 6.48
CA GLN A 16 -1.48 25.28 6.31
C GLN A 16 -1.53 25.83 4.87
N SER A 17 -1.82 25.02 3.83
CA SER A 17 -1.80 25.48 2.43
C SER A 17 -3.18 25.78 1.80
N GLN A 18 -4.27 25.68 2.54
CA GLN A 18 -5.64 25.79 1.99
C GLN A 18 -6.18 27.24 1.79
N ILE A 19 -5.39 28.25 2.08
CA ILE A 19 -5.89 29.65 1.99
C ILE A 19 -6.04 30.13 0.53
N GLN A 20 -5.47 29.42 -0.45
CA GLN A 20 -5.42 29.90 -1.84
C GLN A 20 -6.44 29.28 -2.83
N ASN A 21 -7.14 28.19 -2.48
CA ASN A 21 -8.21 27.65 -3.34
C ASN A 21 -9.27 26.84 -2.58
N PRO A 22 -10.37 27.47 -2.12
CA PRO A 22 -11.40 26.81 -1.31
C PRO A 22 -12.26 25.80 -2.06
N LYS A 23 -12.06 25.59 -3.38
CA LYS A 23 -12.87 24.68 -4.22
C LYS A 23 -12.16 23.39 -4.63
N ALA A 24 -10.88 23.21 -4.34
CA ALA A 24 -10.19 21.97 -4.64
C ALA A 24 -10.59 20.89 -3.61
N LYS A 25 -11.26 19.83 -4.05
CA LYS A 25 -11.54 18.65 -3.22
C LYS A 25 -10.20 18.03 -2.83
N ILE A 26 -9.90 17.99 -1.53
CA ILE A 26 -8.73 17.27 -1.02
C ILE A 26 -8.98 15.79 -1.25
N ALA A 27 -8.02 15.13 -1.90
CA ALA A 27 -8.12 13.70 -2.12
C ALA A 27 -8.01 12.94 -0.79
N THR A 28 -8.95 12.02 -0.57
CA THR A 28 -9.03 11.22 0.66
C THR A 28 -8.43 9.85 0.44
N ILE A 29 -7.44 9.48 1.27
CA ILE A 29 -6.83 8.15 1.28
C ILE A 29 -7.34 7.37 2.48
N PHE A 30 -7.78 6.13 2.26
CA PHE A 30 -8.11 5.23 3.35
C PHE A 30 -6.94 4.28 3.61
N VAL A 31 -6.44 4.26 4.85
CA VAL A 31 -5.36 3.38 5.29
C VAL A 31 -5.92 2.30 6.20
N VAL A 32 -5.72 1.05 5.82
CA VAL A 32 -5.95 -0.12 6.67
C VAL A 32 -4.73 -0.32 7.57
N ASP A 33 -4.91 -0.18 8.88
CA ASP A 33 -3.86 -0.41 9.88
C ASP A 33 -3.86 -1.88 10.31
N ASN A 34 -2.83 -2.62 9.94
CA ASN A 34 -2.61 -4.01 10.32
C ASN A 34 -1.88 -4.15 11.67
N TYR A 35 -2.08 -3.21 12.60
CA TYR A 35 -1.45 -3.20 13.92
C TYR A 35 0.08 -3.12 13.87
N ASP A 36 0.59 -2.33 12.93
CA ASP A 36 2.02 -2.14 12.72
C ASP A 36 2.51 -0.79 13.23
N SER A 37 3.69 -0.78 13.83
CA SER A 37 4.31 0.45 14.34
C SER A 37 4.70 1.44 13.23
N PHE A 38 4.92 0.96 12.01
CA PHE A 38 5.23 1.79 10.84
C PHE A 38 3.98 2.39 10.16
N THR A 39 2.77 1.95 10.51
CA THR A 39 1.54 2.49 9.90
C THR A 39 1.48 4.01 10.00
N TYR A 40 1.84 4.58 11.15
CA TYR A 40 1.78 6.04 11.33
C TYR A 40 2.87 6.78 10.56
N ASN A 41 4.04 6.18 10.31
CA ASN A 41 5.05 6.75 9.42
C ASN A 41 4.50 6.83 7.98
N LEU A 42 3.82 5.77 7.53
CA LEU A 42 3.15 5.73 6.23
C LEU A 42 2.05 6.81 6.14
N VAL A 43 1.23 6.94 7.18
CA VAL A 43 0.18 7.98 7.29
C VAL A 43 0.80 9.39 7.22
N GLN A 44 1.91 9.63 7.92
CA GLN A 44 2.60 10.92 7.87
C GLN A 44 3.20 11.20 6.49
N ALA A 45 3.81 10.20 5.84
CA ALA A 45 4.35 10.34 4.50
C ALA A 45 3.26 10.69 3.48
N LEU A 46 2.08 10.04 3.56
CA LEU A 46 0.93 10.37 2.74
C LEU A 46 0.36 11.76 3.04
N GLY A 47 0.31 12.15 4.33
CA GLY A 47 -0.16 13.46 4.77
C GLY A 47 0.71 14.62 4.25
N LYS A 48 2.04 14.42 4.14
CA LYS A 48 2.96 15.42 3.54
C LYS A 48 2.65 15.71 2.06
N LEU A 49 1.97 14.79 1.38
CA LEU A 49 1.55 14.93 -0.02
C LEU A 49 0.19 15.64 -0.17
N ASP A 50 -0.21 16.44 0.82
CA ASP A 50 -1.48 17.21 0.85
C ASP A 50 -2.73 16.33 0.67
N ARG A 51 -2.78 15.20 1.39
CA ARG A 51 -3.90 14.26 1.37
C ARG A 51 -4.60 14.20 2.72
N ASP A 52 -5.93 14.06 2.67
CA ASP A 52 -6.73 13.71 3.85
C ASP A 52 -6.59 12.21 4.09
N VAL A 53 -6.05 11.79 5.24
CA VAL A 53 -5.82 10.37 5.52
C VAL A 53 -6.77 9.90 6.60
N LEU A 54 -7.58 8.90 6.27
CA LEU A 54 -8.46 8.20 7.21
C LEU A 54 -7.83 6.85 7.54
N VAL A 55 -7.66 6.57 8.82
CA VAL A 55 -7.04 5.33 9.29
C VAL A 55 -8.06 4.50 10.08
N ALA A 56 -8.15 3.22 9.77
CA ALA A 56 -8.89 2.28 10.61
C ALA A 56 -8.13 0.96 10.74
N ARG A 57 -8.19 0.35 11.93
CA ARG A 57 -7.63 -0.98 12.17
C ARG A 57 -8.33 -2.03 11.33
N ASN A 58 -7.61 -3.05 10.91
CA ASN A 58 -8.05 -4.08 9.97
C ASN A 58 -9.28 -4.89 10.41
N ASP A 59 -9.65 -4.80 11.69
CA ASP A 59 -10.83 -5.43 12.30
C ASP A 59 -11.94 -4.42 12.69
N ARG A 60 -11.80 -3.12 12.36
CA ARG A 60 -12.65 -2.02 12.84
C ARG A 60 -13.38 -1.24 11.76
N PHE A 61 -13.56 -1.79 10.59
CA PHE A 61 -14.30 -1.17 9.49
C PHE A 61 -15.05 -2.21 8.66
N GLU A 62 -16.02 -1.76 7.88
CA GLU A 62 -16.70 -2.54 6.85
C GLU A 62 -16.20 -2.10 5.47
N PRO A 63 -15.56 -2.97 4.66
CA PRO A 63 -15.00 -2.59 3.36
C PRO A 63 -16.00 -1.91 2.42
N ARG A 64 -17.25 -2.38 2.38
CA ARG A 64 -18.31 -1.78 1.57
C ARG A 64 -18.66 -0.35 2.00
N GLU A 65 -18.63 -0.06 3.30
CA GLU A 65 -18.87 1.29 3.82
C GLU A 65 -17.72 2.24 3.47
N VAL A 66 -16.47 1.74 3.50
CA VAL A 66 -15.30 2.50 3.06
C VAL A 66 -15.46 2.91 1.60
N VAL A 67 -15.76 1.96 0.72
CA VAL A 67 -15.92 2.21 -0.72
C VAL A 67 -17.12 3.11 -1.03
N ALA A 68 -18.21 3.00 -0.27
CA ALA A 68 -19.36 3.90 -0.40
C ALA A 68 -19.02 5.38 -0.15
N ARG A 69 -17.95 5.66 0.60
CA ARG A 69 -17.42 7.02 0.82
C ARG A 69 -16.55 7.53 -0.33
N LYS A 70 -16.28 6.70 -1.33
CA LYS A 70 -15.51 7.04 -2.54
C LYS A 70 -14.13 7.61 -2.19
N PRO A 71 -13.27 6.86 -1.46
CA PRO A 71 -11.89 7.29 -1.26
C PRO A 71 -11.17 7.38 -2.61
N ASP A 72 -10.26 8.30 -2.74
CA ASP A 72 -9.46 8.46 -3.96
C ASP A 72 -8.38 7.37 -4.08
N ALA A 73 -7.99 6.74 -2.97
CA ALA A 73 -7.10 5.59 -2.92
C ALA A 73 -7.26 4.81 -1.62
N VAL A 74 -6.83 3.55 -1.64
CA VAL A 74 -6.70 2.67 -0.47
C VAL A 74 -5.24 2.27 -0.30
N VAL A 75 -4.76 2.24 0.95
CA VAL A 75 -3.44 1.73 1.30
C VAL A 75 -3.60 0.65 2.37
N ILE A 76 -3.05 -0.53 2.12
CA ILE A 76 -2.97 -1.63 3.09
C ILE A 76 -1.59 -1.58 3.73
N SER A 77 -1.52 -1.31 5.02
CA SER A 77 -0.27 -1.12 5.76
C SER A 77 0.56 -2.39 5.89
N PRO A 78 1.83 -2.26 6.29
CA PRO A 78 2.57 -3.36 6.89
C PRO A 78 1.81 -3.97 8.08
N GLY A 79 2.26 -5.13 8.52
CA GLY A 79 1.68 -5.79 9.69
C GLY A 79 2.40 -7.09 10.04
N PRO A 80 2.16 -7.62 11.25
CA PRO A 80 2.70 -8.89 11.68
C PRO A 80 1.96 -10.08 11.06
N GLY A 81 2.62 -11.25 11.07
CA GLY A 81 2.02 -12.51 10.70
C GLY A 81 1.86 -12.72 9.20
N ARG A 82 0.78 -13.39 8.81
CA ARG A 82 0.47 -13.77 7.43
C ARG A 82 -0.78 -13.03 6.94
N PRO A 83 -0.91 -12.79 5.62
CA PRO A 83 -2.04 -12.05 5.06
C PRO A 83 -3.40 -12.67 5.36
N GLU A 84 -3.49 -13.99 5.51
CA GLU A 84 -4.73 -14.69 5.85
C GLU A 84 -5.28 -14.30 7.23
N ASN A 85 -4.41 -13.80 8.12
CA ASN A 85 -4.73 -13.35 9.47
C ASN A 85 -4.81 -11.81 9.60
N ALA A 86 -4.78 -11.09 8.48
CA ALA A 86 -4.79 -9.63 8.44
C ALA A 86 -6.21 -9.02 8.47
N GLY A 87 -7.10 -9.59 9.26
CA GLY A 87 -8.46 -9.10 9.44
C GLY A 87 -9.19 -8.95 8.10
N ARG A 88 -9.70 -7.75 7.82
CA ARG A 88 -10.45 -7.45 6.58
C ARG A 88 -9.58 -6.95 5.43
N SER A 89 -8.26 -7.07 5.50
CA SER A 89 -7.34 -6.56 4.47
C SER A 89 -7.60 -7.19 3.10
N ILE A 90 -7.77 -8.52 3.03
CA ILE A 90 -8.07 -9.23 1.76
C ILE A 90 -9.45 -8.83 1.23
N GLU A 91 -10.46 -8.75 2.10
CA GLU A 91 -11.79 -8.29 1.69
C GLU A 91 -11.77 -6.84 1.16
N MET A 92 -10.96 -5.96 1.78
CA MET A 92 -10.80 -4.58 1.31
C MET A 92 -10.18 -4.54 -0.09
N ILE A 93 -9.19 -5.40 -0.38
CA ILE A 93 -8.60 -5.53 -1.72
C ILE A 93 -9.69 -5.89 -2.72
N ALA A 94 -10.46 -6.95 -2.48
CA ALA A 94 -11.53 -7.41 -3.39
C ALA A 94 -12.56 -6.31 -3.68
N VAL A 95 -12.99 -5.57 -2.65
CA VAL A 95 -13.99 -4.51 -2.81
C VAL A 95 -13.42 -3.28 -3.52
N ALA A 96 -12.15 -2.94 -3.30
CA ALA A 96 -11.47 -1.84 -3.99
C ALA A 96 -11.27 -2.16 -5.47
N GLU A 97 -10.85 -3.38 -5.81
CA GLU A 97 -10.70 -3.86 -7.19
C GLU A 97 -12.01 -3.84 -7.97
N ALA A 98 -13.10 -4.32 -7.36
CA ALA A 98 -14.43 -4.30 -7.97
C ALA A 98 -14.93 -2.88 -8.33
N LYS A 99 -14.30 -1.86 -7.77
CA LYS A 99 -14.60 -0.44 -8.01
C LYS A 99 -13.45 0.31 -8.71
N ALA A 100 -12.41 -0.41 -9.13
CA ALA A 100 -11.20 0.16 -9.72
C ALA A 100 -10.60 1.31 -8.90
N ILE A 101 -10.71 1.24 -7.56
CA ILE A 101 -10.09 2.21 -6.65
C ILE A 101 -8.59 1.92 -6.61
N PRO A 102 -7.72 2.92 -6.82
CA PRO A 102 -6.28 2.76 -6.68
C PRO A 102 -5.91 2.17 -5.32
N LEU A 103 -5.12 1.10 -5.32
CA LEU A 103 -4.73 0.39 -4.11
C LEU A 103 -3.22 0.13 -4.07
N LEU A 104 -2.61 0.45 -2.93
CA LEU A 104 -1.21 0.12 -2.63
C LEU A 104 -1.15 -0.79 -1.41
N GLY A 105 -0.54 -1.96 -1.56
CA GLY A 105 -0.19 -2.84 -0.45
C GLY A 105 1.29 -2.70 -0.08
N VAL A 106 1.60 -2.47 1.20
CA VAL A 106 2.96 -2.35 1.72
C VAL A 106 3.27 -3.56 2.60
N CYS A 107 4.36 -4.26 2.34
CA CYS A 107 4.86 -5.44 3.07
C CYS A 107 3.77 -6.52 3.23
N LEU A 108 3.08 -6.61 4.37
CA LEU A 108 1.94 -7.51 4.55
C LEU A 108 0.82 -7.22 3.52
N GLY A 109 0.57 -5.95 3.19
CA GLY A 109 -0.39 -5.56 2.17
C GLY A 109 -0.03 -6.05 0.77
N HIS A 110 1.25 -6.04 0.40
CA HIS A 110 1.75 -6.64 -0.84
C HIS A 110 1.49 -8.16 -0.88
N GLN A 111 1.76 -8.84 0.24
CA GLN A 111 1.49 -10.27 0.38
C GLN A 111 -0.01 -10.57 0.34
N ALA A 112 -0.85 -9.69 0.91
CA ALA A 112 -2.30 -9.81 0.86
C ALA A 112 -2.86 -9.68 -0.57
N ILE A 113 -2.29 -8.80 -1.40
CA ILE A 113 -2.64 -8.71 -2.84
C ILE A 113 -2.31 -10.03 -3.54
N ALA A 114 -1.10 -10.56 -3.35
CA ALA A 114 -0.73 -11.83 -3.95
C ALA A 114 -1.64 -12.98 -3.49
N ALA A 115 -1.92 -13.08 -2.19
CA ALA A 115 -2.80 -14.11 -1.62
C ALA A 115 -4.24 -13.99 -2.13
N HIS A 116 -4.77 -12.76 -2.28
CA HIS A 116 -6.10 -12.51 -2.85
C HIS A 116 -6.27 -13.13 -4.24
N HIS A 117 -5.24 -13.04 -5.07
CA HIS A 117 -5.22 -13.62 -6.42
C HIS A 117 -4.81 -15.10 -6.47
N GLY A 118 -4.59 -15.76 -5.31
CA GLY A 118 -4.19 -17.17 -5.26
C GLY A 118 -2.67 -17.39 -5.33
N GLY A 119 -1.87 -16.33 -5.22
CA GLY A 119 -0.42 -16.40 -5.11
C GLY A 119 0.03 -16.98 -3.76
N VAL A 120 1.25 -17.51 -3.72
CA VAL A 120 1.80 -18.17 -2.53
C VAL A 120 2.71 -17.21 -1.77
N VAL A 121 2.45 -17.08 -0.47
CA VAL A 121 3.32 -16.39 0.48
C VAL A 121 4.10 -17.42 1.28
N GLU A 122 5.43 -17.35 1.25
CA GLU A 122 6.33 -18.29 1.89
C GLU A 122 7.42 -17.61 2.70
N ARG A 123 8.21 -18.40 3.44
CA ARG A 123 9.36 -17.86 4.19
C ARG A 123 10.47 -17.43 3.24
N ALA A 124 11.03 -16.26 3.47
CA ALA A 124 12.23 -15.81 2.78
C ALA A 124 13.41 -16.75 3.11
N PRO A 125 14.30 -17.01 2.15
CA PRO A 125 15.53 -17.79 2.41
C PRO A 125 16.39 -17.19 3.53
N ALA A 126 16.41 -15.87 3.63
CA ALA A 126 17.06 -15.13 4.72
C ALA A 126 16.15 -13.96 5.16
N PRO A 127 15.68 -13.95 6.43
CA PRO A 127 14.94 -12.81 6.97
C PRO A 127 15.77 -11.54 6.95
N ARG A 128 15.12 -10.43 6.62
CA ARG A 128 15.75 -9.09 6.61
C ARG A 128 14.92 -8.16 7.50
N HIS A 129 15.54 -7.58 8.53
CA HIS A 129 14.91 -6.62 9.42
C HIS A 129 15.83 -5.42 9.64
N GLY A 130 15.37 -4.21 9.26
CA GLY A 130 16.10 -2.98 9.45
C GLY A 130 17.36 -2.86 8.60
N LYS A 131 17.37 -3.45 7.42
CA LYS A 131 18.47 -3.37 6.44
C LYS A 131 17.96 -2.91 5.10
N SER A 132 18.71 -2.08 4.39
CA SER A 132 18.44 -1.76 3.01
C SER A 132 18.92 -2.86 2.06
N SER A 133 18.36 -2.88 0.87
CA SER A 133 18.80 -3.66 -0.28
C SER A 133 18.63 -2.83 -1.54
N ARG A 134 19.49 -3.10 -2.52
CA ARG A 134 19.33 -2.51 -3.85
C ARG A 134 18.18 -3.18 -4.57
N VAL A 135 17.26 -2.38 -5.09
CA VAL A 135 16.07 -2.84 -5.81
C VAL A 135 16.13 -2.36 -7.25
N THR A 136 16.12 -3.30 -8.18
CA THR A 136 16.02 -3.05 -9.62
C THR A 136 14.55 -3.12 -10.05
N HIS A 137 14.12 -2.22 -10.93
CA HIS A 137 12.73 -2.09 -11.35
C HIS A 137 12.58 -1.80 -12.84
N HIS A 138 11.35 -1.86 -13.37
CA HIS A 138 11.03 -1.66 -14.79
C HIS A 138 10.95 -0.17 -15.22
N GLY A 139 11.17 0.78 -14.32
CA GLY A 139 11.22 2.21 -14.62
C GLY A 139 9.86 2.88 -14.84
N ALA A 140 8.76 2.15 -14.80
CA ALA A 140 7.42 2.67 -15.05
C ALA A 140 6.52 2.57 -13.80
N GLY A 141 5.33 3.16 -13.88
CA GLY A 141 4.33 3.05 -12.82
C GLY A 141 4.78 3.73 -11.53
N LEU A 142 4.84 2.98 -10.43
CA LEU A 142 5.32 3.47 -9.13
C LEU A 142 6.77 3.96 -9.19
N PHE A 143 7.57 3.43 -10.09
CA PHE A 143 9.01 3.65 -10.18
C PHE A 143 9.41 4.75 -11.16
N ALA A 144 8.45 5.48 -11.73
CA ALA A 144 8.74 6.54 -12.67
C ALA A 144 9.67 7.61 -12.07
N GLY A 145 10.85 7.77 -12.70
CA GLY A 145 11.86 8.75 -12.30
C GLY A 145 12.61 8.43 -11.00
N LEU A 146 12.49 7.22 -10.45
CA LEU A 146 13.38 6.73 -9.39
C LEU A 146 14.72 6.30 -9.97
N PRO A 147 15.82 6.37 -9.19
CA PRO A 147 17.08 5.71 -9.55
C PRO A 147 16.88 4.21 -9.80
N ASN A 148 17.64 3.61 -10.71
CA ASN A 148 17.56 2.18 -10.97
C ASN A 148 18.97 1.55 -11.04
N PRO A 149 19.38 0.79 -10.04
CA PRO A 149 18.66 0.44 -8.81
C PRO A 149 18.55 1.58 -7.80
N PHE A 150 17.59 1.46 -6.84
CA PHE A 150 17.46 2.35 -5.69
C PHE A 150 17.57 1.56 -4.37
N GLU A 151 17.81 2.26 -3.26
CA GLU A 151 17.88 1.66 -1.92
C GLU A 151 16.49 1.56 -1.29
N ALA A 152 16.14 0.40 -0.74
CA ALA A 152 14.86 0.16 -0.09
C ALA A 152 15.00 -0.61 1.22
N GLY A 153 14.38 -0.10 2.28
CA GLY A 153 14.38 -0.68 3.62
C GLY A 153 13.49 -1.93 3.70
N ARG A 154 14.02 -3.01 4.24
CA ARG A 154 13.35 -4.31 4.35
C ARG A 154 13.18 -4.73 5.80
N TYR A 155 11.96 -5.21 6.14
CA TYR A 155 11.59 -5.63 7.51
C TYR A 155 10.72 -6.89 7.47
N HIS A 156 11.06 -7.87 6.61
CA HIS A 156 10.19 -9.03 6.37
C HIS A 156 10.90 -10.37 6.48
N SER A 157 10.16 -11.38 6.94
CA SER A 157 10.54 -12.79 6.96
C SER A 157 9.75 -13.61 5.92
N LEU A 158 8.69 -13.04 5.36
CA LEU A 158 7.85 -13.65 4.34
C LEU A 158 8.00 -12.89 3.02
N ILE A 159 7.79 -13.61 1.93
CA ILE A 159 7.88 -13.11 0.55
C ILE A 159 6.76 -13.68 -0.30
N VAL A 160 6.42 -13.00 -1.36
CA VAL A 160 5.62 -13.55 -2.44
C VAL A 160 6.51 -14.43 -3.31
N ARG A 161 6.11 -15.70 -3.50
CA ARG A 161 6.79 -16.62 -4.39
C ARG A 161 6.50 -16.25 -5.85
N GLU A 162 7.54 -16.09 -6.64
CA GLU A 162 7.37 -15.75 -8.06
C GLU A 162 6.87 -16.93 -8.87
N LYS A 163 7.41 -18.13 -8.65
CA LYS A 163 6.96 -19.33 -9.35
C LYS A 163 5.51 -19.65 -9.02
N GLY A 164 4.64 -19.58 -10.02
CA GLY A 164 3.20 -19.73 -9.85
C GLY A 164 2.50 -18.44 -9.40
N LEU A 165 3.11 -17.28 -9.64
CA LEU A 165 2.41 -16.00 -9.49
C LEU A 165 1.23 -15.97 -10.46
N PRO A 166 0.02 -15.59 -9.99
CA PRO A 166 -1.17 -15.47 -10.84
C PRO A 166 -0.95 -14.59 -12.07
N THR A 167 -1.57 -14.96 -13.19
CA THR A 167 -1.37 -14.31 -14.49
C THR A 167 -1.84 -12.86 -14.52
N GLU A 168 -2.76 -12.48 -13.63
CA GLU A 168 -3.27 -11.11 -13.44
C GLU A 168 -2.20 -10.18 -12.86
N LEU A 169 -1.22 -10.76 -12.17
CA LEU A 169 -0.14 -10.01 -11.53
C LEU A 169 1.14 -10.07 -12.37
N THR A 170 1.95 -9.02 -12.25
CA THR A 170 3.30 -8.97 -12.83
C THR A 170 4.30 -8.47 -11.82
N VAL A 171 5.50 -9.06 -11.83
CA VAL A 171 6.61 -8.57 -11.01
C VAL A 171 7.19 -7.32 -11.65
N THR A 172 7.29 -6.22 -10.88
CA THR A 172 7.76 -4.93 -11.36
C THR A 172 9.09 -4.50 -10.74
N ALA A 173 9.51 -5.14 -9.65
CA ALA A 173 10.83 -4.90 -9.03
C ALA A 173 11.36 -6.15 -8.32
N ARG A 174 12.71 -6.24 -8.20
CA ARG A 174 13.44 -7.29 -7.51
C ARG A 174 14.59 -6.72 -6.69
N SER A 175 14.89 -7.37 -5.59
CA SER A 175 16.11 -7.08 -4.82
C SER A 175 17.34 -7.72 -5.45
N ASP A 176 18.51 -7.30 -5.00
CA ASP A 176 19.82 -7.85 -5.39
C ASP A 176 19.97 -9.36 -5.09
N ASP A 177 19.22 -9.88 -4.11
CA ASP A 177 19.12 -11.31 -3.82
C ASP A 177 18.02 -12.04 -4.62
N GLY A 178 17.44 -11.38 -5.66
CA GLY A 178 16.50 -11.94 -6.62
C GLY A 178 15.07 -12.07 -6.14
N LEU A 179 14.73 -11.62 -4.94
CA LEU A 179 13.39 -11.73 -4.39
C LEU A 179 12.43 -10.71 -5.01
N VAL A 180 11.15 -11.07 -5.10
CA VAL A 180 10.09 -10.16 -5.55
C VAL A 180 9.93 -9.02 -4.57
N MET A 181 10.17 -7.79 -5.05
CA MET A 181 10.05 -6.57 -4.25
C MET A 181 8.86 -5.71 -4.62
N ALA A 182 8.29 -5.90 -5.82
CA ALA A 182 7.03 -5.29 -6.16
C ALA A 182 6.25 -6.11 -7.19
N ILE A 183 4.94 -6.01 -7.09
CA ILE A 183 3.96 -6.53 -8.06
C ILE A 183 2.99 -5.43 -8.46
N SER A 184 2.41 -5.57 -9.65
CA SER A 184 1.25 -4.78 -10.07
C SER A 184 0.23 -5.65 -10.75
N HIS A 185 -1.04 -5.30 -10.64
CA HIS A 185 -2.09 -5.88 -11.45
C HIS A 185 -1.99 -5.35 -12.88
N ARG A 186 -2.24 -6.20 -13.89
CA ARG A 186 -2.04 -5.88 -15.31
C ARG A 186 -3.06 -4.86 -15.85
N SER A 187 -4.27 -4.84 -15.32
CA SER A 187 -5.38 -4.00 -15.81
C SER A 187 -6.02 -3.11 -14.75
N LEU A 188 -5.81 -3.38 -13.46
CA LEU A 188 -6.36 -2.58 -12.36
C LEU A 188 -5.27 -1.72 -11.73
N PRO A 189 -5.62 -0.58 -11.12
CA PRO A 189 -4.65 0.29 -10.44
C PRO A 189 -4.26 -0.28 -9.06
N VAL A 190 -3.81 -1.53 -9.03
CA VAL A 190 -3.43 -2.27 -7.82
C VAL A 190 -1.93 -2.57 -7.84
N PHE A 191 -1.25 -2.14 -6.79
CA PHE A 191 0.20 -2.21 -6.65
C PHE A 191 0.58 -2.76 -5.29
N GLY A 192 1.66 -3.53 -5.25
CA GLY A 192 2.22 -4.03 -4.00
C GLY A 192 3.73 -3.83 -3.95
N VAL A 193 4.26 -3.38 -2.81
CA VAL A 193 5.70 -3.27 -2.54
C VAL A 193 6.05 -4.05 -1.28
N GLN A 194 7.09 -4.90 -1.33
CA GLN A 194 7.53 -5.73 -0.19
C GLN A 194 8.39 -4.93 0.80
N PHE A 195 9.05 -3.88 0.33
CA PHE A 195 9.82 -2.94 1.14
C PHE A 195 8.93 -1.85 1.75
N HIS A 196 9.52 -1.03 2.63
CA HIS A 196 8.83 0.03 3.35
C HIS A 196 9.15 1.41 2.75
N PRO A 197 8.27 2.00 1.93
CA PRO A 197 8.50 3.32 1.34
C PRO A 197 8.48 4.45 2.38
N GLU A 198 7.89 4.22 3.55
CA GLU A 198 7.84 5.17 4.67
C GLU A 198 9.10 5.15 5.55
N SER A 199 9.99 4.19 5.33
CA SER A 199 11.20 4.03 6.11
C SER A 199 12.28 5.04 5.72
N VAL A 200 13.03 5.51 6.70
CA VAL A 200 14.26 6.32 6.48
C VAL A 200 15.31 5.58 5.65
N LEU A 201 15.23 4.25 5.58
CA LEU A 201 16.09 3.40 4.75
C LEU A 201 15.64 3.34 3.28
N THR A 202 14.58 4.07 2.91
CA THR A 202 14.06 4.17 1.53
C THR A 202 14.03 5.65 1.14
N PRO A 203 15.17 6.25 0.76
CA PRO A 203 15.25 7.69 0.48
C PRO A 203 14.27 8.17 -0.61
N ASP A 204 14.00 7.34 -1.61
CA ASP A 204 13.09 7.64 -2.72
C ASP A 204 11.62 7.26 -2.43
N GLY A 205 11.29 6.86 -1.20
CA GLY A 205 9.98 6.36 -0.82
C GLY A 205 8.86 7.39 -0.97
N GLU A 206 9.11 8.65 -0.62
CA GLU A 206 8.13 9.74 -0.79
C GLU A 206 7.76 9.94 -2.26
N ARG A 207 8.75 9.86 -3.17
CA ARG A 207 8.51 9.94 -4.61
C ARG A 207 7.68 8.76 -5.12
N LEU A 208 7.93 7.55 -4.62
CA LEU A 208 7.14 6.37 -4.96
C LEU A 208 5.67 6.53 -4.52
N LEU A 209 5.44 7.02 -3.31
CA LEU A 209 4.09 7.31 -2.81
C LEU A 209 3.40 8.42 -3.63
N ALA A 210 4.14 9.45 -4.04
CA ALA A 210 3.62 10.48 -4.92
C ALA A 210 3.23 9.92 -6.30
N ASN A 211 4.04 9.03 -6.87
CA ASN A 211 3.73 8.34 -8.13
C ASN A 211 2.47 7.48 -8.02
N PHE A 212 2.28 6.77 -6.90
CA PHE A 212 1.06 6.01 -6.64
C PHE A 212 -0.19 6.91 -6.69
N LEU A 213 -0.14 8.06 -6.03
CA LEU A 213 -1.28 8.98 -5.94
C LEU A 213 -1.62 9.68 -7.28
N GLN A 214 -0.72 9.63 -8.27
CA GLN A 214 -0.97 10.13 -9.62
C GLN A 214 -1.65 9.07 -10.52
N LYS A 215 -1.71 7.80 -10.11
CA LYS A 215 -2.28 6.69 -10.87
C LYS A 215 -3.81 6.61 -10.68
N ARG A 216 -4.53 7.66 -11.07
CA ARG A 216 -5.99 7.59 -11.17
C ARG A 216 -6.38 6.80 -12.42
N PRO A 217 -7.43 5.96 -12.38
CA PRO A 217 -8.07 5.54 -13.61
C PRO A 217 -8.49 6.80 -14.38
N ALA A 218 -8.31 6.78 -15.69
CA ALA A 218 -8.88 7.82 -16.54
C ALA A 218 -10.39 7.89 -16.30
N PRO A 219 -10.97 9.10 -16.28
CA PRO A 219 -12.40 9.28 -16.06
C PRO A 219 -13.22 8.57 -17.13
#